data_a40c6b0af09b6076b293f3e6101ca39a
#
_entry.id   a40c6b0af09b6076b293f3e6101ca39a
#
_cell.length_a   1.000
_cell.length_b   1.000
_cell.length_c   1.000
_cell.angle_alpha   90.00
_cell.angle_beta   90.00
_cell.angle_gamma   90.00
#
_symmetry.space_group_name_H-M   'P 1'
#
loop_
_entity.id
_entity.type
_entity.pdbx_description
1 polymer ?
#
loop_
_entity_poly.entity_id
_entity_poly.type
_entity_poly.pdbx_seq_one_letter_code
_entity_poly.pdbx_strand_id
1 'polypeptide(L)'
;ITIRAESPGSGRVLVVEPPMPETPAHKVGLRAGDIIFKIEGQPIDDWDLNTDVIPNLKGPRGSKVNITVERPGASQSLEFTVVRDEIPLYTIKYALYLQPGLGYIKINKFSETTRKELDKALDKLHEEDLVGLILDLRNNPGGALGQAIAVSDRFLQKSQVIVSTRARSGKMKEFKAPKGSQEDYPIIVLINGNSASASEIVAGALQDHDRALIVGETSFGKALVQTIYPLGNNRGLALTTGKYYTPSKR
;
A
#
# COMPACT_ATOMS: atom_id res chain seq x y z
N ILE A 1 11.29 7.54 -5.38
CA ILE A 1 11.95 7.85 -4.09
C ILE A 1 11.01 8.59 -3.17
N THR A 2 11.09 8.31 -1.86
CA THR A 2 10.43 9.09 -0.83
C THR A 2 11.39 10.18 -0.38
N ILE A 3 10.97 11.44 -0.50
CA ILE A 3 11.79 12.61 -0.20
C ILE A 3 11.06 13.59 0.73
N ARG A 4 11.84 14.35 1.49
CA ARG A 4 11.35 15.50 2.26
C ARG A 4 12.39 16.63 2.23
N ALA A 5 12.00 17.85 2.53
CA ALA A 5 12.98 18.91 2.79
C ALA A 5 13.93 18.48 3.92
N GLU A 6 15.22 18.75 3.79
CA GLU A 6 16.22 18.47 4.83
C GLU A 6 15.92 19.27 6.11
N SER A 7 15.59 20.53 5.93
CA SER A 7 15.13 21.43 6.99
C SER A 7 14.04 22.37 6.46
N PRO A 8 13.18 22.97 7.34
CA PRO A 8 12.17 23.93 6.90
C PRO A 8 12.80 25.11 6.14
N GLY A 9 12.30 25.36 4.93
CA GLY A 9 12.78 26.45 4.05
C GLY A 9 14.08 26.16 3.29
N SER A 10 14.67 24.98 3.44
CA SER A 10 15.80 24.53 2.63
C SER A 10 15.27 23.83 1.37
N GLY A 11 15.78 24.20 0.21
CA GLY A 11 15.54 23.46 -1.03
C GLY A 11 16.26 22.12 -1.08
N ARG A 12 17.20 21.87 -0.17
CA ARG A 12 17.91 20.59 -0.07
C ARG A 12 16.98 19.47 0.35
N VAL A 13 17.11 18.30 -0.25
CA VAL A 13 16.11 17.25 -0.16
C VAL A 13 16.72 15.95 0.33
N LEU A 14 16.24 15.48 1.49
CA LEU A 14 16.64 14.22 2.08
C LEU A 14 15.85 13.05 1.45
N VAL A 15 16.56 12.01 1.01
CA VAL A 15 15.98 10.71 0.68
C VAL A 15 15.67 9.97 1.98
N VAL A 16 14.38 9.85 2.31
CA VAL A 16 13.92 9.37 3.63
C VAL A 16 13.96 7.85 3.72
N GLU A 17 13.56 7.17 2.65
CA GLU A 17 13.47 5.70 2.59
C GLU A 17 14.37 5.14 1.49
N PRO A 18 14.91 3.93 1.65
CA PRO A 18 15.62 3.26 0.57
C PRO A 18 14.74 3.21 -0.69
N PRO A 19 15.28 3.53 -1.87
CA PRO A 19 14.55 3.33 -3.11
C PRO A 19 14.11 1.87 -3.26
N MET A 20 12.88 1.67 -3.71
CA MET A 20 12.34 0.31 -3.93
C MET A 20 13.22 -0.46 -4.92
N PRO A 21 13.44 -1.77 -4.71
CA PRO A 21 14.17 -2.62 -5.64
C PRO A 21 13.65 -2.46 -7.08
N GLU A 22 14.54 -2.61 -8.06
CA GLU A 22 14.28 -2.51 -9.50
C GLU A 22 13.83 -1.12 -10.00
N THR A 23 13.65 -0.13 -9.13
CA THR A 23 13.34 1.24 -9.57
C THR A 23 14.57 1.98 -10.09
N PRO A 24 14.41 3.02 -10.95
CA PRO A 24 15.53 3.80 -11.48
C PRO A 24 16.49 4.33 -10.40
N ALA A 25 15.97 4.85 -9.31
CA ALA A 25 16.77 5.37 -8.20
C ALA A 25 17.59 4.26 -7.50
N HIS A 26 16.99 3.06 -7.34
CA HIS A 26 17.70 1.90 -6.80
C HIS A 26 18.85 1.44 -7.72
N LYS A 27 18.57 1.36 -9.03
CA LYS A 27 19.54 0.90 -10.04
C LYS A 27 20.79 1.78 -10.11
N VAL A 28 20.65 3.07 -9.88
CA VAL A 28 21.82 4.00 -9.85
C VAL A 28 22.51 4.05 -8.48
N GLY A 29 21.97 3.36 -7.46
CA GLY A 29 22.60 3.26 -6.15
C GLY A 29 22.31 4.43 -5.21
N LEU A 30 21.19 5.16 -5.39
CA LEU A 30 20.67 6.09 -4.38
C LEU A 30 20.29 5.34 -3.10
N ARG A 31 20.49 5.98 -1.95
CA ARG A 31 20.27 5.39 -0.62
C ARG A 31 19.43 6.31 0.26
N ALA A 32 18.81 5.73 1.28
CA ALA A 32 18.28 6.53 2.38
C ALA A 32 19.43 7.29 3.06
N GLY A 33 19.17 8.53 3.44
CA GLY A 33 20.17 9.43 4.01
C GLY A 33 20.93 10.27 2.99
N ASP A 34 20.80 10.01 1.68
CA ASP A 34 21.36 10.90 0.66
C ASP A 34 20.62 12.24 0.67
N ILE A 35 21.35 13.34 0.56
CA ILE A 35 20.82 14.69 0.49
C ILE A 35 21.05 15.23 -0.91
N ILE A 36 19.98 15.40 -1.69
CA ILE A 36 20.04 16.01 -3.01
C ILE A 36 20.19 17.52 -2.84
N PHE A 37 21.22 18.11 -3.44
CA PHE A 37 21.49 19.54 -3.38
C PHE A 37 21.69 20.20 -4.74
N LYS A 38 21.78 19.40 -5.84
CA LYS A 38 21.71 19.90 -7.22
C LYS A 38 20.82 19.03 -8.08
N ILE A 39 20.09 19.65 -9.01
CA ILE A 39 19.34 19.00 -10.07
C ILE A 39 19.74 19.64 -11.39
N GLU A 40 20.10 18.83 -12.41
CA GLU A 40 20.63 19.29 -13.70
C GLU A 40 21.81 20.28 -13.56
N GLY A 41 22.68 20.06 -12.57
CA GLY A 41 23.83 20.90 -12.26
C GLY A 41 23.50 22.21 -11.52
N GLN A 42 22.24 22.55 -11.33
CA GLN A 42 21.80 23.76 -10.63
C GLN A 42 21.65 23.50 -9.14
N PRO A 43 22.21 24.32 -8.24
CA PRO A 43 21.91 24.29 -6.82
C PRO A 43 20.43 24.51 -6.56
N ILE A 44 19.88 23.82 -5.55
CA ILE A 44 18.43 23.86 -5.24
C ILE A 44 18.14 24.47 -3.86
N ASP A 45 19.12 25.19 -3.27
CA ASP A 45 18.99 25.71 -1.90
C ASP A 45 17.77 26.63 -1.73
N ASP A 46 17.41 27.40 -2.76
CA ASP A 46 16.29 28.34 -2.76
C ASP A 46 15.00 27.77 -3.39
N TRP A 47 14.98 26.46 -3.73
CA TRP A 47 13.84 25.85 -4.40
C TRP A 47 12.79 25.37 -3.39
N ASP A 48 11.50 25.58 -3.73
CA ASP A 48 10.41 24.94 -2.98
C ASP A 48 10.26 23.47 -3.38
N LEU A 49 10.03 22.60 -2.38
CA LEU A 49 9.96 21.15 -2.60
C LEU A 49 8.84 20.76 -3.58
N ASN A 50 7.67 21.39 -3.50
CA ASN A 50 6.49 21.00 -4.26
C ASN A 50 6.41 21.68 -5.63
N THR A 51 6.79 22.96 -5.71
CA THR A 51 6.69 23.77 -6.94
C THR A 51 7.90 23.66 -7.84
N ASP A 52 9.09 23.37 -7.28
CA ASP A 52 10.34 23.38 -8.03
C ASP A 52 11.02 22.00 -8.04
N VAL A 53 11.33 21.42 -6.87
CA VAL A 53 12.11 20.19 -6.78
C VAL A 53 11.35 18.99 -7.38
N ILE A 54 10.13 18.74 -6.92
CA ILE A 54 9.36 17.58 -7.37
C ILE A 54 9.05 17.64 -8.88
N PRO A 55 8.64 18.78 -9.47
CA PRO A 55 8.44 18.87 -10.92
C PRO A 55 9.70 18.63 -11.74
N ASN A 56 10.87 19.09 -11.28
CA ASN A 56 12.15 18.89 -11.97
C ASN A 56 12.69 17.45 -11.83
N LEU A 57 12.40 16.76 -10.72
CA LEU A 57 12.71 15.33 -10.57
C LEU A 57 11.79 14.45 -11.43
N LYS A 58 10.52 14.84 -11.59
CA LYS A 58 9.55 14.16 -12.46
C LYS A 58 9.78 14.55 -13.93
N GLY A 59 9.26 13.71 -14.83
CA GLY A 59 9.31 13.99 -16.26
C GLY A 59 8.86 12.80 -17.09
N PRO A 60 8.88 12.91 -18.43
CA PRO A 60 8.49 11.83 -19.32
C PRO A 60 9.28 10.55 -19.09
N ARG A 61 8.61 9.40 -19.21
CA ARG A 61 9.26 8.09 -19.17
C ARG A 61 10.42 8.03 -20.17
N GLY A 62 11.56 7.48 -19.76
CA GLY A 62 12.77 7.35 -20.57
C GLY A 62 13.64 8.61 -20.61
N SER A 63 13.16 9.78 -20.16
CA SER A 63 14.02 10.96 -20.02
C SER A 63 14.99 10.81 -18.85
N LYS A 64 16.10 11.53 -18.91
CA LYS A 64 17.13 11.51 -17.87
C LYS A 64 16.97 12.71 -16.94
N VAL A 65 17.42 12.55 -15.70
CA VAL A 65 17.66 13.65 -14.76
C VAL A 65 18.98 13.41 -14.06
N ASN A 66 19.83 14.44 -14.02
CA ASN A 66 21.09 14.42 -13.30
C ASN A 66 20.87 15.02 -11.91
N ILE A 67 21.29 14.30 -10.89
CA ILE A 67 21.20 14.76 -9.50
C ILE A 67 22.57 14.63 -8.84
N THR A 68 22.90 15.60 -7.99
CA THR A 68 24.10 15.55 -7.16
C THR A 68 23.66 15.45 -5.70
N VAL A 69 24.25 14.51 -4.98
CA VAL A 69 23.93 14.26 -3.58
C VAL A 69 25.15 14.33 -2.69
N GLU A 70 24.92 14.75 -1.45
CA GLU A 70 25.81 14.49 -0.32
C GLU A 70 25.36 13.21 0.37
N ARG A 71 26.32 12.35 0.67
CA ARG A 71 26.07 11.09 1.39
C ARG A 71 26.86 11.09 2.70
N PRO A 72 26.22 10.90 3.85
CA PRO A 72 26.94 10.77 5.12
C PRO A 72 28.03 9.71 5.05
N GLY A 73 29.27 10.09 5.40
CA GLY A 73 30.45 9.23 5.34
C GLY A 73 31.19 9.18 4.00
N ALA A 74 30.69 9.83 2.96
CA ALA A 74 31.43 10.02 1.72
C ALA A 74 32.28 11.31 1.79
N SER A 75 33.52 11.25 1.26
CA SER A 75 34.44 12.40 1.23
C SER A 75 34.13 13.41 0.13
N GLN A 76 33.34 13.01 -0.87
CA GLN A 76 32.93 13.84 -2.01
C GLN A 76 31.46 13.65 -2.34
N SER A 77 30.88 14.65 -3.01
CA SER A 77 29.54 14.54 -3.57
C SER A 77 29.47 13.47 -4.67
N LEU A 78 28.30 12.83 -4.77
CA LEU A 78 28.07 11.78 -5.76
C LEU A 78 27.10 12.29 -6.82
N GLU A 79 27.39 12.00 -8.08
CA GLU A 79 26.52 12.35 -9.20
C GLU A 79 25.82 11.10 -9.73
N PHE A 80 24.52 11.23 -9.98
CA PHE A 80 23.70 10.15 -10.52
C PHE A 80 22.88 10.64 -11.70
N THR A 81 22.91 9.89 -12.80
CA THR A 81 21.99 10.06 -13.93
C THR A 81 20.86 9.04 -13.78
N VAL A 82 19.69 9.51 -13.44
CA VAL A 82 18.49 8.67 -13.26
C VAL A 82 17.66 8.69 -14.55
N VAL A 83 17.42 7.53 -15.16
CA VAL A 83 16.49 7.40 -16.29
C VAL A 83 15.08 7.26 -15.72
N ARG A 84 14.21 8.24 -15.97
CA ARG A 84 12.84 8.24 -15.43
C ARG A 84 12.02 7.06 -15.98
N ASP A 85 11.29 6.41 -15.10
CA ASP A 85 10.38 5.32 -15.47
C ASP A 85 9.13 5.37 -14.58
N GLU A 86 8.11 4.61 -14.94
CA GLU A 86 6.95 4.40 -14.09
C GLU A 86 7.38 3.67 -12.81
N ILE A 87 7.07 4.25 -11.67
CA ILE A 87 7.35 3.62 -10.37
C ILE A 87 6.10 2.85 -9.95
N PRO A 88 6.17 1.51 -9.87
CA PRO A 88 5.04 0.73 -9.39
C PRO A 88 4.68 1.14 -7.96
N LEU A 89 3.44 1.52 -7.74
CA LEU A 89 2.93 1.79 -6.40
C LEU A 89 2.47 0.47 -5.79
N TYR A 90 3.41 -0.32 -5.30
CA TYR A 90 3.09 -1.56 -4.62
C TYR A 90 2.19 -1.34 -3.41
N THR A 91 1.18 -2.17 -3.30
CA THR A 91 0.25 -2.19 -2.17
C THR A 91 0.79 -3.05 -1.03
N ILE A 92 1.64 -4.03 -1.35
CA ILE A 92 2.38 -4.84 -0.39
C ILE A 92 3.83 -4.35 -0.35
N LYS A 93 4.18 -3.68 0.74
CA LYS A 93 5.51 -3.09 0.93
C LYS A 93 6.50 -4.11 1.50
N TYR A 94 6.03 -4.99 2.36
CA TYR A 94 6.85 -5.99 3.02
C TYR A 94 6.18 -7.36 2.97
N ALA A 95 6.95 -8.36 2.54
CA ALA A 95 6.65 -9.78 2.61
C ALA A 95 7.96 -10.49 2.97
N LEU A 96 8.07 -10.96 4.21
CA LEU A 96 9.30 -11.52 4.77
C LEU A 96 8.98 -12.51 5.90
N TYR A 97 9.95 -13.31 6.28
CA TYR A 97 9.89 -14.09 7.51
C TYR A 97 10.38 -13.27 8.71
N LEU A 98 9.62 -13.29 9.81
CA LEU A 98 10.07 -12.75 11.11
C LEU A 98 10.95 -13.75 11.85
N GLN A 99 10.65 -15.03 11.67
CA GLN A 99 11.41 -16.19 12.11
C GLN A 99 11.05 -17.38 11.21
N PRO A 100 11.80 -18.49 11.23
CA PRO A 100 11.48 -19.65 10.40
C PRO A 100 10.01 -20.06 10.52
N GLY A 101 9.33 -20.17 9.40
CA GLY A 101 7.92 -20.54 9.26
C GLY A 101 6.89 -19.45 9.58
N LEU A 102 7.27 -18.30 10.19
CA LEU A 102 6.35 -17.22 10.51
C LEU A 102 6.47 -16.07 9.49
N GLY A 103 5.56 -16.06 8.54
CA GLY A 103 5.47 -15.01 7.52
C GLY A 103 4.84 -13.71 8.03
N TYR A 104 5.29 -12.59 7.47
CA TYR A 104 4.72 -11.27 7.70
C TYR A 104 4.48 -10.59 6.35
N ILE A 105 3.24 -10.14 6.14
CA ILE A 105 2.83 -9.38 4.97
C ILE A 105 2.16 -8.09 5.42
N LYS A 106 2.63 -6.93 4.91
CA LYS A 106 2.01 -5.64 5.15
C LYS A 106 1.32 -5.13 3.90
N ILE A 107 0.00 -4.91 4.00
CA ILE A 107 -0.80 -4.27 2.94
C ILE A 107 -1.04 -2.81 3.33
N ASN A 108 -0.52 -1.86 2.53
CA ASN A 108 -0.63 -0.42 2.84
C ASN A 108 -1.93 0.21 2.31
N LYS A 109 -2.52 -0.34 1.25
CA LYS A 109 -3.80 0.08 0.66
C LYS A 109 -4.36 -1.03 -0.20
N PHE A 110 -5.62 -0.90 -0.61
CA PHE A 110 -6.26 -1.82 -1.56
C PHE A 110 -6.42 -1.15 -2.92
N SER A 111 -5.63 -1.56 -3.91
CA SER A 111 -5.72 -1.14 -5.31
C SER A 111 -5.89 -2.37 -6.20
N GLU A 112 -6.12 -2.17 -7.49
CA GLU A 112 -6.39 -3.24 -8.46
C GLU A 112 -5.34 -4.35 -8.51
N THR A 113 -4.12 -4.09 -8.06
CA THR A 113 -3.00 -5.04 -8.05
C THR A 113 -2.85 -5.83 -6.75
N THR A 114 -3.57 -5.45 -5.67
CA THR A 114 -3.34 -5.98 -4.30
C THR A 114 -3.46 -7.50 -4.23
N ARG A 115 -4.49 -8.10 -4.83
CA ARG A 115 -4.64 -9.56 -4.83
C ARG A 115 -3.47 -10.25 -5.52
N LYS A 116 -3.05 -9.75 -6.68
CA LYS A 116 -1.91 -10.31 -7.43
C LYS A 116 -0.59 -10.18 -6.67
N GLU A 117 -0.41 -9.06 -5.97
CA GLU A 117 0.77 -8.85 -5.13
C GLU A 117 0.76 -9.78 -3.91
N LEU A 118 -0.43 -10.00 -3.30
CA LEU A 118 -0.60 -10.93 -2.19
C LEU A 118 -0.29 -12.37 -2.61
N ASP A 119 -0.80 -12.81 -3.76
CA ASP A 119 -0.51 -14.16 -4.26
C ASP A 119 1.00 -14.36 -4.44
N LYS A 120 1.69 -13.42 -5.09
CA LYS A 120 3.16 -13.47 -5.23
C LYS A 120 3.91 -13.47 -3.89
N ALA A 121 3.42 -12.70 -2.92
CA ALA A 121 4.02 -12.64 -1.58
C ALA A 121 3.86 -13.97 -0.84
N LEU A 122 2.69 -14.57 -0.93
CA LEU A 122 2.40 -15.89 -0.34
C LEU A 122 3.19 -17.00 -1.04
N ASP A 123 3.22 -17.02 -2.39
CA ASP A 123 4.01 -17.99 -3.14
C ASP A 123 5.47 -17.99 -2.69
N LYS A 124 6.07 -16.81 -2.56
CA LYS A 124 7.44 -16.66 -2.05
C LYS A 124 7.62 -17.18 -0.62
N LEU A 125 6.63 -16.93 0.26
CA LEU A 125 6.69 -17.42 1.64
C LEU A 125 6.44 -18.94 1.71
N HIS A 126 5.66 -19.54 0.80
CA HIS A 126 5.45 -21.00 0.76
C HIS A 126 6.69 -21.78 0.32
N GLU A 127 7.62 -21.18 -0.43
CA GLU A 127 8.89 -21.82 -0.81
C GLU A 127 9.76 -22.19 0.41
N GLU A 128 9.50 -21.62 1.59
CA GLU A 128 10.26 -21.80 2.83
C GLU A 128 9.40 -22.32 4.00
N ASP A 129 8.39 -23.17 3.73
CA ASP A 129 7.53 -23.82 4.74
C ASP A 129 6.80 -22.84 5.69
N LEU A 130 5.91 -22.04 5.14
CA LEU A 130 5.05 -21.13 5.91
C LEU A 130 4.12 -21.90 6.86
N VAL A 131 4.28 -21.75 8.18
CA VAL A 131 3.46 -22.38 9.22
C VAL A 131 2.57 -21.40 9.98
N GLY A 132 2.67 -20.11 9.71
CA GLY A 132 1.82 -19.06 10.29
C GLY A 132 2.01 -17.73 9.59
N LEU A 133 0.97 -16.88 9.59
CA LEU A 133 0.98 -15.60 8.90
C LEU A 133 0.54 -14.46 9.80
N ILE A 134 1.31 -13.36 9.79
CA ILE A 134 0.89 -12.07 10.30
C ILE A 134 0.55 -11.18 9.11
N LEU A 135 -0.73 -10.81 8.99
CA LEU A 135 -1.24 -9.87 7.99
C LEU A 135 -1.41 -8.49 8.63
N ASP A 136 -0.55 -7.55 8.29
CA ASP A 136 -0.56 -6.21 8.89
C ASP A 136 -1.38 -5.23 8.02
N LEU A 137 -2.51 -4.78 8.58
CA LEU A 137 -3.41 -3.77 8.01
C LEU A 137 -3.35 -2.44 8.77
N ARG A 138 -2.41 -2.27 9.68
CA ARG A 138 -2.26 -1.01 10.43
C ARG A 138 -1.89 0.14 9.48
N ASN A 139 -2.54 1.29 9.69
CA ASN A 139 -2.43 2.49 8.85
C ASN A 139 -2.86 2.27 7.39
N ASN A 140 -3.70 1.28 7.12
CA ASN A 140 -4.26 1.02 5.81
C ASN A 140 -5.67 1.64 5.71
N PRO A 141 -5.87 2.74 4.96
CA PRO A 141 -7.17 3.43 4.87
C PRO A 141 -8.20 2.68 4.03
N GLY A 142 -7.85 1.49 3.54
CA GLY A 142 -8.70 0.69 2.67
C GLY A 142 -8.43 0.92 1.19
N GLY A 143 -9.49 0.95 0.40
CA GLY A 143 -9.44 1.11 -1.06
C GLY A 143 -10.54 0.32 -1.77
N ALA A 144 -10.20 -0.34 -2.88
CA ALA A 144 -11.15 -1.02 -3.74
C ALA A 144 -11.87 -2.20 -3.05
N LEU A 145 -13.21 -2.15 -2.99
CA LEU A 145 -14.06 -3.21 -2.42
C LEU A 145 -13.77 -4.58 -3.08
N GLY A 146 -13.64 -4.61 -4.41
CA GLY A 146 -13.33 -5.84 -5.13
C GLY A 146 -12.02 -6.49 -4.68
N GLN A 147 -11.04 -5.70 -4.26
CA GLN A 147 -9.77 -6.20 -3.75
C GLN A 147 -9.89 -6.71 -2.30
N ALA A 148 -10.71 -6.06 -1.47
CA ALA A 148 -11.02 -6.60 -0.14
C ALA A 148 -11.67 -7.99 -0.24
N ILE A 149 -12.61 -8.16 -1.17
CA ILE A 149 -13.26 -9.45 -1.45
C ILE A 149 -12.23 -10.46 -1.94
N ALA A 150 -11.39 -10.10 -2.90
CA ALA A 150 -10.38 -10.99 -3.47
C ALA A 150 -9.31 -11.40 -2.45
N VAL A 151 -8.88 -10.48 -1.57
CA VAL A 151 -7.95 -10.79 -0.48
C VAL A 151 -8.59 -11.69 0.56
N SER A 152 -9.85 -11.43 0.98
CA SER A 152 -10.57 -12.30 1.91
C SER A 152 -10.79 -13.71 1.35
N ASP A 153 -11.12 -13.83 0.06
CA ASP A 153 -11.27 -15.10 -0.64
C ASP A 153 -9.99 -15.98 -0.58
N ARG A 154 -8.82 -15.36 -0.45
CA ARG A 154 -7.54 -16.08 -0.33
C ARG A 154 -7.40 -16.87 0.96
N PHE A 155 -8.18 -16.51 1.98
CA PHE A 155 -8.08 -17.08 3.32
C PHE A 155 -9.37 -17.76 3.82
N LEU A 156 -10.51 -17.49 3.21
CA LEU A 156 -11.81 -18.03 3.60
C LEU A 156 -12.18 -19.27 2.76
N GLN A 157 -13.07 -20.09 3.27
CA GLN A 157 -13.59 -21.21 2.52
C GLN A 157 -14.60 -20.75 1.45
N LYS A 158 -14.75 -21.53 0.40
CA LYS A 158 -15.70 -21.27 -0.67
C LYS A 158 -17.10 -21.03 -0.14
N SER A 159 -17.78 -20.02 -0.69
CA SER A 159 -19.15 -19.62 -0.35
C SER A 159 -19.34 -18.96 1.01
N GLN A 160 -18.31 -18.81 1.85
CA GLN A 160 -18.40 -17.98 3.06
C GLN A 160 -18.68 -16.52 2.69
N VAL A 161 -19.58 -15.88 3.44
CA VAL A 161 -19.91 -14.46 3.26
C VAL A 161 -18.71 -13.62 3.68
N ILE A 162 -18.29 -12.69 2.84
CA ILE A 162 -17.19 -11.76 3.14
C ILE A 162 -17.77 -10.44 3.69
N VAL A 163 -18.75 -9.90 2.98
CA VAL A 163 -19.38 -8.62 3.32
C VAL A 163 -20.76 -8.55 2.71
N SER A 164 -21.69 -7.89 3.40
CA SER A 164 -22.99 -7.53 2.85
C SER A 164 -23.08 -6.02 2.66
N THR A 165 -23.74 -5.57 1.61
CA THR A 165 -24.07 -4.15 1.41
C THR A 165 -25.57 -3.95 1.47
N ARG A 166 -26.03 -2.86 2.12
CA ARG A 166 -27.43 -2.45 2.14
C ARG A 166 -27.57 -1.07 1.52
N ALA A 167 -28.26 -1.03 0.39
CA ALA A 167 -28.58 0.23 -0.29
C ALA A 167 -29.64 1.04 0.50
N ARG A 168 -29.78 2.33 0.18
CA ARG A 168 -30.82 3.20 0.77
C ARG A 168 -32.26 2.65 0.58
N SER A 169 -32.52 1.92 -0.51
CA SER A 169 -33.79 1.22 -0.77
C SER A 169 -34.04 0.02 0.14
N GLY A 170 -33.13 -0.32 1.04
CA GLY A 170 -33.21 -1.52 1.88
C GLY A 170 -32.69 -2.79 1.19
N LYS A 171 -32.43 -2.78 -0.12
CA LYS A 171 -31.92 -3.95 -0.86
C LYS A 171 -30.55 -4.35 -0.34
N MET A 172 -30.42 -5.61 0.05
CA MET A 172 -29.15 -6.20 0.47
C MET A 172 -28.50 -6.97 -0.67
N LYS A 173 -27.16 -6.93 -0.70
CA LYS A 173 -26.33 -7.73 -1.59
C LYS A 173 -25.19 -8.34 -0.78
N GLU A 174 -25.07 -9.66 -0.83
CA GLU A 174 -23.95 -10.40 -0.21
C GLU A 174 -22.85 -10.66 -1.23
N PHE A 175 -21.61 -10.54 -0.77
CA PHE A 175 -20.42 -10.93 -1.49
C PHE A 175 -19.79 -12.11 -0.73
N LYS A 176 -19.56 -13.20 -1.45
CA LYS A 176 -19.05 -14.47 -0.92
C LYS A 176 -17.71 -14.81 -1.54
N ALA A 177 -16.94 -15.64 -0.87
CA ALA A 177 -15.70 -16.19 -1.38
C ALA A 177 -15.97 -17.08 -2.62
N PRO A 178 -15.54 -16.70 -3.83
CA PRO A 178 -15.89 -17.44 -5.03
C PRO A 178 -15.07 -18.71 -5.20
N LYS A 179 -13.81 -18.70 -4.81
CA LYS A 179 -12.87 -19.83 -4.96
C LYS A 179 -12.64 -20.53 -3.63
N GLY A 180 -12.42 -19.76 -2.59
CA GLY A 180 -12.01 -20.21 -1.28
C GLY A 180 -10.52 -20.59 -1.23
N SER A 181 -10.04 -20.77 -0.01
CA SER A 181 -8.67 -21.17 0.32
C SER A 181 -8.60 -22.61 0.79
N GLN A 182 -7.43 -23.20 0.63
CA GLN A 182 -7.04 -24.45 1.26
C GLN A 182 -5.95 -24.25 2.32
N GLU A 183 -5.61 -22.99 2.60
CA GLU A 183 -4.62 -22.63 3.61
C GLU A 183 -5.18 -22.88 5.02
N ASP A 184 -4.47 -23.65 5.82
CA ASP A 184 -4.87 -24.07 7.17
C ASP A 184 -4.00 -23.48 8.29
N TYR A 185 -2.86 -22.87 7.95
CA TYR A 185 -1.99 -22.23 8.95
C TYR A 185 -2.70 -21.09 9.71
N PRO A 186 -2.35 -20.87 11.00
CA PRO A 186 -2.93 -19.78 11.79
C PRO A 186 -2.59 -18.40 11.21
N ILE A 187 -3.56 -17.48 11.32
CA ILE A 187 -3.42 -16.10 10.85
C ILE A 187 -3.68 -15.13 11.99
N ILE A 188 -2.82 -14.13 12.13
CA ILE A 188 -3.04 -12.94 12.95
C ILE A 188 -3.19 -11.75 12.02
N VAL A 189 -4.26 -10.96 12.22
CA VAL A 189 -4.44 -9.69 11.50
C VAL A 189 -4.18 -8.54 12.47
N LEU A 190 -3.24 -7.67 12.12
CA LEU A 190 -2.94 -6.46 12.90
C LEU A 190 -3.74 -5.27 12.36
N ILE A 191 -4.44 -4.57 13.25
CA ILE A 191 -5.21 -3.35 12.94
C ILE A 191 -4.91 -2.23 13.93
N ASN A 192 -5.24 -0.99 13.56
CA ASN A 192 -5.25 0.17 14.44
C ASN A 192 -6.32 1.19 14.04
N GLY A 193 -6.44 2.31 14.74
CA GLY A 193 -7.42 3.35 14.48
C GLY A 193 -7.39 3.96 13.06
N ASN A 194 -6.33 3.75 12.29
CA ASN A 194 -6.22 4.16 10.89
C ASN A 194 -6.54 3.02 9.90
N SER A 195 -6.88 1.82 10.37
CA SER A 195 -7.37 0.73 9.54
C SER A 195 -8.83 0.99 9.20
N ALA A 196 -9.16 1.21 7.91
CA ALA A 196 -10.49 1.64 7.50
C ALA A 196 -11.02 0.88 6.27
N SER A 197 -12.36 0.86 6.11
CA SER A 197 -13.03 0.45 4.86
C SER A 197 -12.66 -0.99 4.42
N ALA A 198 -11.92 -1.16 3.30
CA ALA A 198 -11.49 -2.47 2.80
C ALA A 198 -10.69 -3.27 3.84
N SER A 199 -9.88 -2.61 4.68
CA SER A 199 -9.15 -3.25 5.79
C SER A 199 -10.10 -3.82 6.83
N GLU A 200 -11.20 -3.10 7.12
CA GLU A 200 -12.23 -3.55 8.08
C GLU A 200 -13.06 -4.69 7.51
N ILE A 201 -13.27 -4.69 6.18
CA ILE A 201 -13.95 -5.82 5.50
C ILE A 201 -13.12 -7.10 5.63
N VAL A 202 -11.80 -7.02 5.36
CA VAL A 202 -10.92 -8.19 5.49
C VAL A 202 -10.84 -8.65 6.93
N ALA A 203 -10.54 -7.75 7.87
CA ALA A 203 -10.44 -8.09 9.29
C ALA A 203 -11.75 -8.67 9.84
N GLY A 204 -12.88 -8.03 9.56
CA GLY A 204 -14.20 -8.46 10.02
C GLY A 204 -14.62 -9.79 9.41
N ALA A 205 -14.35 -10.03 8.12
CA ALA A 205 -14.64 -11.30 7.47
C ALA A 205 -13.82 -12.45 8.08
N LEU A 206 -12.53 -12.26 8.29
CA LEU A 206 -11.67 -13.27 8.89
C LEU A 206 -12.01 -13.53 10.37
N GLN A 207 -12.38 -12.47 11.10
CA GLN A 207 -12.82 -12.58 12.50
C GLN A 207 -14.14 -13.35 12.63
N ASP A 208 -15.14 -12.97 11.85
CA ASP A 208 -16.51 -13.53 11.97
C ASP A 208 -16.58 -15.02 11.51
N HIS A 209 -15.57 -15.49 10.80
CA HIS A 209 -15.43 -16.90 10.43
C HIS A 209 -14.38 -17.65 11.25
N ASP A 210 -13.90 -17.08 12.36
CA ASP A 210 -12.86 -17.66 13.23
C ASP A 210 -11.59 -18.07 12.46
N ARG A 211 -11.33 -17.40 11.30
CA ARG A 211 -10.18 -17.71 10.44
C ARG A 211 -8.90 -17.06 10.92
N ALA A 212 -9.02 -15.91 11.59
CA ALA A 212 -7.87 -15.17 12.09
C ALA A 212 -8.15 -14.53 13.45
N LEU A 213 -7.11 -14.42 14.26
CA LEU A 213 -7.12 -13.61 15.46
C LEU A 213 -6.83 -12.15 15.08
N ILE A 214 -7.72 -11.23 15.49
CA ILE A 214 -7.54 -9.80 15.26
C ILE A 214 -6.86 -9.20 16.49
N VAL A 215 -5.74 -8.51 16.26
CA VAL A 215 -4.89 -7.93 17.31
C VAL A 215 -4.62 -6.45 17.03
N GLY A 216 -4.67 -5.64 18.07
CA GLY A 216 -4.35 -4.21 18.01
C GLY A 216 -5.43 -3.33 18.62
N GLU A 217 -5.67 -2.18 18.00
CA GLU A 217 -6.63 -1.17 18.46
C GLU A 217 -7.94 -1.25 17.69
N THR A 218 -9.01 -0.63 18.22
CA THR A 218 -10.26 -0.46 17.47
C THR A 218 -10.01 0.24 16.14
N SER A 219 -10.55 -0.31 15.05
CA SER A 219 -10.44 0.26 13.71
C SER A 219 -11.25 1.55 13.55
N PHE A 220 -11.13 2.21 12.42
CA PHE A 220 -11.72 3.52 12.14
C PHE A 220 -13.26 3.53 12.20
N GLY A 221 -13.94 2.44 11.80
CA GLY A 221 -15.40 2.35 11.78
C GLY A 221 -16.05 2.91 10.51
N LYS A 222 -15.36 2.88 9.34
CA LYS A 222 -15.92 3.35 8.07
C LYS A 222 -16.76 2.26 7.40
N ALA A 223 -18.03 2.21 7.73
CA ALA A 223 -18.99 1.24 7.17
C ALA A 223 -19.83 1.80 6.00
N LEU A 224 -19.30 2.74 5.22
CA LEU A 224 -20.03 3.42 4.14
C LEU A 224 -19.53 3.01 2.76
N VAL A 225 -20.47 2.72 1.85
CA VAL A 225 -20.20 2.48 0.42
C VAL A 225 -20.34 3.79 -0.33
N GLN A 226 -19.28 4.20 -1.03
CA GLN A 226 -19.31 5.35 -1.93
C GLN A 226 -19.28 4.88 -3.37
N THR A 227 -20.19 5.44 -4.18
CA THR A 227 -20.19 5.24 -5.64
C THR A 227 -19.71 6.51 -6.31
N ILE A 228 -18.78 6.36 -7.24
CA ILE A 228 -18.25 7.47 -8.03
C ILE A 228 -19.05 7.55 -9.32
N TYR A 229 -19.69 8.70 -9.55
CA TYR A 229 -20.40 9.02 -10.78
C TYR A 229 -19.52 9.95 -11.62
N PRO A 230 -19.12 9.55 -12.85
CA PRO A 230 -18.32 10.41 -13.71
C PRO A 230 -19.15 11.59 -14.21
N LEU A 231 -18.60 12.81 -14.09
CA LEU A 231 -19.22 14.06 -14.53
C LEU A 231 -18.60 14.62 -15.81
N GLY A 232 -17.69 13.88 -16.46
CA GLY A 232 -16.90 14.36 -17.60
C GLY A 232 -15.68 15.19 -17.17
N ASN A 233 -14.79 15.51 -18.14
CA ASN A 233 -13.58 16.33 -17.93
C ASN A 233 -12.75 15.88 -16.71
N ASN A 234 -12.54 14.58 -16.53
CA ASN A 234 -11.83 13.98 -15.38
C ASN A 234 -12.40 14.36 -14.00
N ARG A 235 -13.68 14.74 -13.92
CA ARG A 235 -14.40 15.05 -12.68
C ARG A 235 -15.30 13.88 -12.30
N GLY A 236 -15.45 13.63 -11.00
CA GLY A 236 -16.34 12.62 -10.49
C GLY A 236 -17.05 13.09 -9.21
N LEU A 237 -18.28 12.63 -9.02
CA LEU A 237 -19.07 12.86 -7.82
C LEU A 237 -19.08 11.58 -6.99
N ALA A 238 -18.51 11.62 -5.78
CA ALA A 238 -18.57 10.52 -4.83
C ALA A 238 -19.80 10.67 -3.93
N LEU A 239 -20.75 9.74 -4.05
CA LEU A 239 -21.96 9.71 -3.21
C LEU A 239 -21.96 8.47 -2.32
N THR A 240 -22.37 8.64 -1.06
CA THR A 240 -22.68 7.52 -0.17
C THR A 240 -23.98 6.87 -0.60
N THR A 241 -23.91 5.64 -1.09
CA THR A 241 -25.06 4.89 -1.65
C THR A 241 -25.53 3.74 -0.78
N GLY A 242 -24.77 3.37 0.25
CA GLY A 242 -25.13 2.27 1.13
C GLY A 242 -24.20 2.12 2.33
N LYS A 243 -24.50 1.12 3.13
CA LYS A 243 -23.66 0.68 4.27
C LYS A 243 -23.20 -0.74 4.03
N TYR A 244 -22.03 -1.12 4.57
CA TYR A 244 -21.67 -2.53 4.65
C TYR A 244 -21.74 -3.08 6.06
N TYR A 245 -21.87 -4.40 6.07
CA TYR A 245 -21.95 -5.20 7.27
C TYR A 245 -21.01 -6.39 7.14
N THR A 246 -20.36 -6.75 8.22
CA THR A 246 -19.59 -7.99 8.32
C THR A 246 -20.50 -9.22 8.21
N PRO A 247 -19.98 -10.44 8.10
CA PRO A 247 -20.81 -11.65 8.09
C PRO A 247 -21.77 -11.74 9.27
N SER A 248 -21.35 -11.34 10.47
CA SER A 248 -22.17 -11.32 11.69
C SER A 248 -23.16 -10.14 11.76
N LYS A 249 -23.25 -9.33 10.70
CA LYS A 249 -24.16 -8.16 10.59
C LYS A 249 -23.78 -6.97 11.49
N ARG A 250 -22.57 -6.89 11.89
CA ARG A 250 -21.98 -5.71 12.57
C ARG A 250 -21.55 -4.66 11.57
#